data_13d81bad7a5019809463453ec71f0501
#
_entry.id   13d81bad7a5019809463453ec71f0501
#
_cell.length_a   1.000
_cell.length_b   1.000
_cell.length_c   1.000
_cell.angle_alpha   90.00
_cell.angle_beta   90.00
_cell.angle_gamma   90.00
#
_symmetry.space_group_name_H-M   'P 1'
#
loop_
_entity.id
_entity.type
_entity.pdbx_description
1 polymer ?
#
loop_
_entity_poly.entity_id
_entity_poly.type
_entity_poly.pdbx_seq_one_letter_code
_entity_poly.pdbx_strand_id
1 'polypeptide(L)'
;MDIRNEIVNTVMLKMQEIIDSKSLEILQNALLTGLNQYEITERSTEIVVRDGTAEGLLRKYLATKRIEGKSEKTIKRYADLLSTFISRLDRRLHEITAFDIRLYLSMYKEQRKVKNRTLDNMRKVLSSFFGWLHDEEFLPRNPCRAVKSIKYDKVLRLPFSGEDMEKLKNACRNARDIALVHFLHATGCRVSEVVSVDITDIDFQNRQLVVYGKGGKERTVYLTPVAAMYLEKYLQTRKDNNKALFTGKGSSRLKKNGIEAVMKRLGERAGVNNVHPHRFRRTLATELIAKGAALQDVQMILGHEDIRTTQVYVYVDKKNVKNTYDKYAA
;
A
#
# COMPACT_ATOMS: atom_id res chain seq x y z
N MET A 1 15.34 -8.88 -44.57
CA MET A 1 14.12 -8.85 -45.40
C MET A 1 13.22 -7.80 -44.76
N ASP A 2 12.59 -6.92 -45.51
CA ASP A 2 11.79 -5.85 -44.92
C ASP A 2 10.47 -6.48 -44.43
N ILE A 3 10.18 -6.38 -43.13
CA ILE A 3 8.97 -6.92 -42.45
C ILE A 3 7.68 -6.48 -43.17
N ARG A 4 7.68 -5.29 -43.75
CA ARG A 4 6.56 -4.76 -44.55
C ARG A 4 6.26 -5.64 -45.74
N ASN A 5 7.29 -6.03 -46.50
CA ASN A 5 7.16 -6.92 -47.64
C ASN A 5 6.66 -8.31 -47.26
N GLU A 6 7.06 -8.80 -46.08
CA GLU A 6 6.59 -10.08 -45.58
C GLU A 6 5.09 -10.05 -45.22
N ILE A 7 4.64 -8.97 -44.58
CA ILE A 7 3.22 -8.74 -44.29
C ILE A 7 2.41 -8.64 -45.57
N VAL A 8 2.88 -7.82 -46.53
CA VAL A 8 2.20 -7.64 -47.82
C VAL A 8 2.10 -9.00 -48.55
N ASN A 9 3.19 -9.77 -48.66
CA ASN A 9 3.20 -11.05 -49.33
C ASN A 9 2.26 -12.05 -48.64
N THR A 10 2.21 -12.05 -47.29
CA THR A 10 1.32 -12.93 -46.55
C THR A 10 -0.16 -12.62 -46.81
N VAL A 11 -0.51 -11.33 -46.92
CA VAL A 11 -1.89 -10.93 -47.25
C VAL A 11 -2.21 -11.26 -48.71
N MET A 12 -1.29 -10.99 -49.60
CA MET A 12 -1.47 -11.27 -51.06
C MET A 12 -1.69 -12.76 -51.29
N LEU A 13 -0.90 -13.65 -50.66
CA LEU A 13 -1.07 -15.10 -50.77
C LEU A 13 -2.45 -15.60 -50.30
N LYS A 14 -3.01 -14.96 -49.27
CA LYS A 14 -4.34 -15.33 -48.76
C LYS A 14 -5.48 -14.78 -49.62
N MET A 15 -5.26 -13.66 -50.29
CA MET A 15 -6.31 -12.98 -51.05
C MET A 15 -6.36 -13.42 -52.53
N GLN A 16 -5.30 -13.99 -53.09
CA GLN A 16 -5.22 -14.38 -54.48
C GLN A 16 -6.28 -15.40 -54.90
N GLU A 17 -6.82 -16.22 -53.96
CA GLU A 17 -7.89 -17.17 -54.19
C GLU A 17 -9.30 -16.58 -54.01
N ILE A 18 -9.40 -15.35 -53.53
CA ILE A 18 -10.68 -14.74 -53.13
C ILE A 18 -11.07 -13.58 -54.04
N ILE A 19 -10.09 -12.81 -54.59
CA ILE A 19 -10.34 -11.63 -55.40
C ILE A 19 -9.61 -11.69 -56.72
N ASP A 20 -10.13 -10.95 -57.74
CA ASP A 20 -9.56 -10.88 -59.08
C ASP A 20 -8.21 -10.16 -59.14
N SER A 21 -7.44 -10.41 -60.20
CA SER A 21 -6.08 -9.88 -60.33
C SER A 21 -5.98 -8.35 -60.28
N LYS A 22 -7.00 -7.62 -60.74
CA LYS A 22 -7.03 -6.18 -60.74
C LYS A 22 -7.25 -5.62 -59.30
N SER A 23 -8.15 -6.23 -58.56
CA SER A 23 -8.39 -5.92 -57.15
C SER A 23 -7.20 -6.29 -56.27
N LEU A 24 -6.47 -7.34 -56.63
CA LEU A 24 -5.24 -7.74 -55.95
C LEU A 24 -4.13 -6.70 -56.07
N GLU A 25 -3.94 -6.16 -57.27
CA GLU A 25 -2.94 -5.08 -57.52
C GLU A 25 -3.26 -3.77 -56.76
N ILE A 26 -4.55 -3.43 -56.70
CA ILE A 26 -5.01 -2.25 -55.91
C ILE A 26 -4.75 -2.47 -54.41
N LEU A 27 -5.04 -3.68 -53.90
CA LEU A 27 -4.80 -4.02 -52.49
C LEU A 27 -3.31 -3.97 -52.15
N GLN A 28 -2.43 -4.49 -53.05
CA GLN A 28 -0.99 -4.46 -52.85
C GLN A 28 -0.47 -3.03 -52.70
N ASN A 29 -0.88 -2.14 -53.64
CA ASN A 29 -0.49 -0.75 -53.65
C ASN A 29 -1.00 0.01 -52.41
N ALA A 30 -2.23 -0.28 -51.97
CA ALA A 30 -2.81 0.32 -50.77
C ALA A 30 -2.06 -0.10 -49.51
N LEU A 31 -1.70 -1.40 -49.41
CA LEU A 31 -0.92 -1.93 -48.27
C LEU A 31 0.49 -1.32 -48.23
N LEU A 32 1.20 -1.29 -49.35
CA LEU A 32 2.54 -0.71 -49.43
C LEU A 32 2.53 0.77 -49.06
N THR A 33 1.55 1.54 -49.56
CA THR A 33 1.41 2.98 -49.27
C THR A 33 1.02 3.20 -47.81
N GLY A 34 0.07 2.43 -47.27
CA GLY A 34 -0.39 2.54 -45.87
C GLY A 34 0.68 2.17 -44.88
N LEU A 35 1.41 1.06 -45.11
CA LEU A 35 2.45 0.59 -44.20
C LEU A 35 3.72 1.45 -44.19
N ASN A 36 3.92 2.28 -45.24
CA ASN A 36 5.08 3.18 -45.31
C ASN A 36 5.07 4.30 -44.26
N GLN A 37 3.91 4.58 -43.68
CA GLN A 37 3.75 5.62 -42.66
C GLN A 37 4.07 5.09 -41.24
N TYR A 38 4.33 3.79 -41.07
CA TYR A 38 4.55 3.16 -39.77
C TYR A 38 5.93 2.52 -39.69
N GLU A 39 6.56 2.60 -38.53
CA GLU A 39 7.72 1.81 -38.18
C GLU A 39 7.24 0.46 -37.63
N ILE A 40 7.38 -0.60 -38.41
CA ILE A 40 6.88 -1.94 -38.07
C ILE A 40 8.05 -2.78 -37.55
N THR A 41 7.92 -3.24 -36.31
CA THR A 41 8.87 -4.13 -35.67
C THR A 41 8.22 -5.46 -35.34
N GLU A 42 8.96 -6.57 -35.49
CA GLU A 42 8.49 -7.88 -35.04
C GLU A 42 8.16 -7.86 -33.56
N ARG A 43 7.05 -8.47 -33.18
CA ARG A 43 6.71 -8.71 -31.78
C ARG A 43 7.68 -9.78 -31.25
N SER A 44 8.77 -9.35 -30.64
CA SER A 44 9.70 -10.27 -30.00
C SER A 44 8.97 -11.11 -28.97
N THR A 45 8.96 -12.42 -29.14
CA THR A 45 8.53 -13.39 -28.13
C THR A 45 9.64 -13.66 -27.12
N GLU A 46 10.84 -13.12 -27.35
CA GLU A 46 11.94 -13.18 -26.40
C GLU A 46 11.68 -12.25 -25.22
N ILE A 47 11.77 -12.81 -24.02
CA ILE A 47 11.60 -12.12 -22.75
C ILE A 47 12.73 -11.09 -22.50
N VAL A 48 13.76 -11.06 -23.34
CA VAL A 48 14.91 -10.16 -23.19
C VAL A 48 14.61 -8.77 -23.76
N VAL A 49 14.19 -7.87 -22.89
CA VAL A 49 14.12 -6.44 -23.22
C VAL A 49 15.54 -5.89 -23.34
N ARG A 50 16.08 -5.75 -24.55
CA ARG A 50 17.39 -5.14 -24.86
C ARG A 50 17.38 -3.60 -24.78
N ASP A 51 16.33 -3.03 -24.22
CA ASP A 51 16.17 -1.58 -24.09
C ASP A 51 17.01 -1.06 -22.92
N GLY A 52 18.13 -0.40 -23.25
CA GLY A 52 19.03 0.26 -22.30
C GLY A 52 18.60 1.69 -21.94
N THR A 53 17.44 2.13 -22.41
CA THR A 53 16.88 3.43 -22.02
C THR A 53 16.53 3.47 -20.53
N ALA A 54 16.40 4.68 -19.98
CA ALA A 54 16.04 4.85 -18.57
C ALA A 54 14.68 4.20 -18.25
N GLU A 55 13.72 4.29 -19.17
CA GLU A 55 12.40 3.65 -19.05
C GLU A 55 12.50 2.13 -19.14
N GLY A 56 13.33 1.59 -20.04
CA GLY A 56 13.57 0.16 -20.17
C GLY A 56 14.19 -0.42 -18.91
N LEU A 57 15.20 0.24 -18.36
CA LEU A 57 15.83 -0.15 -17.09
C LEU A 57 14.84 -0.04 -15.91
N LEU A 58 14.00 0.98 -15.89
CA LEU A 58 12.92 1.07 -14.89
C LEU A 58 11.96 -0.11 -14.99
N ARG A 59 11.52 -0.50 -16.20
CA ARG A 59 10.64 -1.67 -16.40
C ARG A 59 11.28 -2.95 -15.87
N LYS A 60 12.58 -3.19 -16.18
CA LYS A 60 13.35 -4.35 -15.66
C LYS A 60 13.41 -4.35 -14.14
N TYR A 61 13.74 -3.20 -13.53
CA TYR A 61 13.75 -3.05 -12.07
C TYR A 61 12.40 -3.39 -11.44
N LEU A 62 11.30 -2.87 -11.99
CA LEU A 62 9.97 -3.13 -11.45
C LEU A 62 9.56 -4.60 -11.61
N ALA A 63 9.97 -5.27 -12.70
CA ALA A 63 9.79 -6.72 -12.88
C ALA A 63 10.55 -7.51 -11.82
N THR A 64 11.83 -7.17 -11.58
CA THR A 64 12.64 -7.78 -10.50
C THR A 64 11.96 -7.61 -9.14
N LYS A 65 11.46 -6.41 -8.83
CA LYS A 65 10.74 -6.16 -7.55
C LYS A 65 9.41 -6.91 -7.43
N ARG A 66 8.74 -7.28 -8.53
CA ARG A 66 7.59 -8.20 -8.51
C ARG A 66 8.00 -9.61 -8.14
N ILE A 67 9.05 -10.13 -8.76
CA ILE A 67 9.61 -11.47 -8.46
C ILE A 67 10.07 -11.53 -7.00
N GLU A 68 10.63 -10.44 -6.46
CA GLU A 68 10.98 -10.32 -5.04
C GLU A 68 9.75 -10.25 -4.10
N GLY A 69 8.53 -10.38 -4.61
CA GLY A 69 7.29 -10.41 -3.81
C GLY A 69 6.80 -9.04 -3.33
N LYS A 70 7.21 -7.93 -3.94
CA LYS A 70 6.65 -6.62 -3.63
C LYS A 70 5.21 -6.52 -4.12
N SER A 71 4.32 -5.97 -3.29
CA SER A 71 2.91 -5.77 -3.65
C SER A 71 2.76 -4.79 -4.83
N GLU A 72 1.75 -4.99 -5.68
CA GLU A 72 1.46 -4.11 -6.83
C GLU A 72 1.31 -2.63 -6.42
N LYS A 73 0.77 -2.37 -5.23
CA LYS A 73 0.71 -1.01 -4.68
C LYS A 73 2.10 -0.41 -4.44
N THR A 74 3.05 -1.22 -3.99
CA THR A 74 4.45 -0.78 -3.80
C THR A 74 5.12 -0.57 -5.14
N ILE A 75 4.91 -1.48 -6.10
CA ILE A 75 5.42 -1.38 -7.47
C ILE A 75 4.93 -0.10 -8.14
N LYS A 76 3.61 0.16 -8.09
CA LYS A 76 3.04 1.40 -8.64
C LYS A 76 3.69 2.64 -8.03
N ARG A 77 3.84 2.69 -6.70
CA ARG A 77 4.49 3.82 -6.02
C ARG A 77 5.95 3.99 -6.44
N TYR A 78 6.69 2.90 -6.65
CA TYR A 78 8.06 2.95 -7.15
C TYR A 78 8.08 3.47 -8.59
N ALA A 79 7.20 2.97 -9.44
CA ALA A 79 7.06 3.44 -10.82
C ALA A 79 6.79 4.95 -10.87
N ASP A 80 5.76 5.43 -10.17
CA ASP A 80 5.36 6.85 -10.15
C ASP A 80 6.50 7.76 -9.68
N LEU A 81 7.24 7.34 -8.64
CA LEU A 81 8.35 8.13 -8.11
C LEU A 81 9.53 8.15 -9.08
N LEU A 82 9.94 6.98 -9.59
CA LEU A 82 11.12 6.85 -10.43
C LEU A 82 10.89 7.45 -11.82
N SER A 83 9.71 7.27 -12.42
CA SER A 83 9.36 7.93 -13.68
C SER A 83 9.40 9.45 -13.53
N THR A 84 8.84 9.99 -12.43
CA THR A 84 8.90 11.44 -12.15
C THR A 84 10.33 11.92 -11.94
N PHE A 85 11.19 11.12 -11.31
CA PHE A 85 12.60 11.44 -11.10
C PHE A 85 13.34 11.48 -12.45
N ILE A 86 13.21 10.43 -13.26
CA ILE A 86 13.86 10.29 -14.57
C ILE A 86 13.44 11.45 -15.49
N SER A 87 12.14 11.71 -15.62
CA SER A 87 11.63 12.76 -16.52
C SER A 87 12.04 14.18 -16.13
N ARG A 88 12.35 14.42 -14.84
CA ARG A 88 12.73 15.78 -14.38
C ARG A 88 14.20 16.07 -14.47
N LEU A 89 15.06 15.07 -14.47
CA LEU A 89 16.50 15.29 -14.53
C LEU A 89 17.02 15.49 -15.94
N ASP A 90 16.29 14.98 -16.96
CA ASP A 90 16.67 15.06 -18.37
C ASP A 90 18.16 14.73 -18.62
N ARG A 91 18.63 13.67 -17.94
CA ARG A 91 20.01 13.18 -18.01
C ARG A 91 20.02 11.66 -18.15
N ARG A 92 21.08 11.15 -18.77
CA ARG A 92 21.32 9.71 -18.82
C ARG A 92 21.64 9.18 -17.42
N LEU A 93 21.17 7.96 -17.10
CA LEU A 93 21.31 7.41 -15.74
C LEU A 93 22.77 7.32 -15.27
N HIS A 94 23.72 7.08 -16.18
CA HIS A 94 25.16 7.00 -15.84
C HIS A 94 25.80 8.37 -15.55
N GLU A 95 25.19 9.46 -15.96
CA GLU A 95 25.64 10.82 -15.70
C GLU A 95 25.13 11.37 -14.35
N ILE A 96 24.13 10.71 -13.77
CA ILE A 96 23.52 11.15 -12.50
C ILE A 96 24.51 10.99 -11.36
N THR A 97 24.76 12.09 -10.68
CA THR A 97 25.65 12.16 -9.53
C THR A 97 24.90 12.20 -8.20
N ALA A 98 25.61 12.00 -7.10
CA ALA A 98 25.05 12.18 -5.76
C ALA A 98 24.57 13.62 -5.52
N PHE A 99 25.17 14.60 -6.19
CA PHE A 99 24.75 16.00 -6.12
C PHE A 99 23.37 16.20 -6.78
N ASP A 100 23.16 15.62 -7.98
CA ASP A 100 21.88 15.74 -8.70
C ASP A 100 20.74 15.14 -7.87
N ILE A 101 20.98 14.00 -7.21
CA ILE A 101 19.97 13.39 -6.33
C ILE A 101 19.66 14.28 -5.13
N ARG A 102 20.67 14.89 -4.50
CA ARG A 102 20.45 15.84 -3.38
C ARG A 102 19.70 17.08 -3.84
N LEU A 103 20.07 17.63 -4.99
CA LEU A 103 19.41 18.79 -5.57
C LEU A 103 17.94 18.49 -5.89
N TYR A 104 17.66 17.35 -6.53
CA TYR A 104 16.28 16.91 -6.79
C TYR A 104 15.45 16.81 -5.51
N LEU A 105 15.98 16.17 -4.46
CA LEU A 105 15.28 16.05 -3.18
C LEU A 105 15.04 17.40 -2.52
N SER A 106 16.00 18.34 -2.60
CA SER A 106 15.86 19.70 -2.09
C SER A 106 14.76 20.47 -2.84
N MET A 107 14.82 20.49 -4.17
CA MET A 107 13.80 21.14 -5.00
C MET A 107 12.40 20.54 -4.79
N TYR A 108 12.32 19.21 -4.67
CA TYR A 108 11.06 18.54 -4.38
C TYR A 108 10.47 18.97 -3.03
N LYS A 109 11.34 19.14 -2.01
CA LYS A 109 10.92 19.62 -0.70
C LYS A 109 10.32 21.02 -0.78
N GLU A 110 10.99 21.94 -1.46
CA GLU A 110 10.57 23.33 -1.60
C GLU A 110 9.24 23.44 -2.37
N GLN A 111 9.15 22.77 -3.51
CA GLN A 111 7.96 22.83 -4.39
C GLN A 111 6.73 22.17 -3.74
N ARG A 112 6.90 21.03 -3.07
CA ARG A 112 5.79 20.23 -2.53
C ARG A 112 5.58 20.38 -1.04
N LYS A 113 6.43 21.15 -0.34
CA LYS A 113 6.39 21.39 1.12
C LYS A 113 6.26 20.09 1.93
N VAL A 114 6.93 19.00 1.48
CA VAL A 114 6.84 17.70 2.12
C VAL A 114 7.73 17.60 3.35
N LYS A 115 7.33 16.71 4.29
CA LYS A 115 8.11 16.44 5.51
C LYS A 115 9.38 15.64 5.18
N ASN A 116 10.44 15.84 5.98
CA ASN A 116 11.72 15.11 5.84
C ASN A 116 11.55 13.58 5.78
N ARG A 117 10.60 13.01 6.52
CA ARG A 117 10.27 11.57 6.45
C ARG A 117 9.84 11.14 5.04
N THR A 118 9.10 11.96 4.32
CA THR A 118 8.69 11.68 2.94
C THR A 118 9.91 11.69 2.02
N LEU A 119 10.80 12.67 2.20
CA LEU A 119 12.04 12.74 1.43
C LEU A 119 12.96 11.54 1.70
N ASP A 120 13.11 11.12 2.96
CA ASP A 120 13.92 9.92 3.27
C ASP A 120 13.32 8.64 2.66
N ASN A 121 12.00 8.54 2.59
CA ASN A 121 11.35 7.44 1.86
C ASN A 121 11.63 7.51 0.34
N MET A 122 11.66 8.71 -0.26
CA MET A 122 12.03 8.89 -1.67
C MET A 122 13.50 8.50 -1.89
N ARG A 123 14.41 8.99 -1.03
CA ARG A 123 15.83 8.61 -1.05
C ARG A 123 16.01 7.08 -1.00
N LYS A 124 15.25 6.39 -0.14
CA LYS A 124 15.29 4.91 -0.04
C LYS A 124 14.88 4.22 -1.34
N VAL A 125 13.86 4.74 -2.02
CA VAL A 125 13.44 4.19 -3.32
C VAL A 125 14.52 4.43 -4.39
N LEU A 126 15.06 5.65 -4.46
CA LEU A 126 16.19 5.97 -5.35
C LEU A 126 17.42 5.09 -5.04
N SER A 127 17.76 4.93 -3.76
CA SER A 127 18.87 4.07 -3.34
C SER A 127 18.64 2.60 -3.71
N SER A 128 17.41 2.10 -3.65
CA SER A 128 17.07 0.75 -4.11
C SER A 128 17.18 0.58 -5.62
N PHE A 129 16.79 1.60 -6.39
CA PHE A 129 16.88 1.57 -7.86
C PHE A 129 18.34 1.66 -8.33
N PHE A 130 19.09 2.64 -7.87
CA PHE A 130 20.49 2.80 -8.24
C PHE A 130 21.40 1.70 -7.68
N GLY A 131 21.03 1.10 -6.54
CA GLY A 131 21.67 -0.09 -6.02
C GLY A 131 21.51 -1.27 -6.98
N TRP A 132 20.28 -1.55 -7.38
CA TRP A 132 19.96 -2.58 -8.35
C TRP A 132 20.68 -2.36 -9.70
N LEU A 133 20.68 -1.12 -10.22
CA LEU A 133 21.40 -0.80 -11.47
C LEU A 133 22.90 -1.08 -11.37
N HIS A 134 23.51 -0.86 -10.22
CA HIS A 134 24.90 -1.16 -9.97
C HIS A 134 25.14 -2.67 -9.81
N ASP A 135 24.29 -3.36 -9.06
CA ASP A 135 24.40 -4.79 -8.77
C ASP A 135 24.18 -5.66 -10.03
N GLU A 136 23.37 -5.17 -10.99
CA GLU A 136 23.15 -5.77 -12.31
C GLU A 136 24.12 -5.22 -13.39
N GLU A 137 25.18 -4.53 -12.98
CA GLU A 137 26.24 -4.00 -13.85
C GLU A 137 25.80 -2.99 -14.92
N PHE A 138 24.57 -2.44 -14.81
CA PHE A 138 24.12 -1.35 -15.70
C PHE A 138 24.81 -0.01 -15.41
N LEU A 139 25.34 0.17 -14.20
CA LEU A 139 26.11 1.35 -13.79
C LEU A 139 27.43 0.94 -13.11
N PRO A 140 28.54 1.62 -13.43
CA PRO A 140 29.82 1.33 -12.82
C PRO A 140 29.91 1.75 -11.34
N ARG A 141 29.02 2.64 -10.89
CA ARG A 141 28.95 3.12 -9.51
C ARG A 141 27.53 3.49 -9.11
N ASN A 142 27.20 3.33 -7.82
CA ASN A 142 25.93 3.73 -7.25
C ASN A 142 26.02 5.17 -6.69
N PRO A 143 25.39 6.18 -7.34
CA PRO A 143 25.45 7.57 -6.87
C PRO A 143 24.72 7.78 -5.54
N CYS A 144 23.77 6.92 -5.18
CA CYS A 144 23.05 7.00 -3.91
C CYS A 144 23.92 6.63 -2.70
N ARG A 145 25.05 5.93 -2.87
CA ARG A 145 25.93 5.53 -1.77
C ARG A 145 26.42 6.73 -0.93
N ALA A 146 26.65 7.87 -1.60
CA ALA A 146 27.09 9.10 -0.94
C ALA A 146 25.92 9.98 -0.44
N VAL A 147 24.65 9.59 -0.66
CA VAL A 147 23.47 10.34 -0.20
C VAL A 147 23.04 9.84 1.18
N LYS A 148 23.43 10.59 2.21
CA LYS A 148 23.11 10.25 3.60
C LYS A 148 21.59 10.23 3.87
N SER A 149 21.18 9.50 4.91
CA SER A 149 19.80 9.50 5.39
C SER A 149 19.37 10.89 5.85
N ILE A 150 18.13 11.25 5.54
CA ILE A 150 17.56 12.54 5.93
C ILE A 150 17.02 12.41 7.36
N LYS A 151 17.58 13.20 8.27
CA LYS A 151 17.13 13.23 9.66
C LYS A 151 15.73 13.83 9.77
N TYR A 152 14.89 13.23 10.59
CA TYR A 152 13.55 13.73 10.92
C TYR A 152 13.17 13.30 12.33
N ASP A 153 12.39 14.15 13.00
CA ASP A 153 11.90 13.86 14.34
C ASP A 153 10.91 12.70 14.31
N LYS A 154 11.14 11.73 15.19
CA LYS A 154 10.21 10.63 15.43
C LYS A 154 9.11 11.13 16.37
N VAL A 155 8.06 11.70 15.82
CA VAL A 155 6.89 12.09 16.63
C VAL A 155 6.28 10.86 17.28
N LEU A 156 6.28 10.85 18.61
CA LEU A 156 5.60 9.83 19.38
C LEU A 156 4.09 9.98 19.16
N ARG A 157 3.47 8.96 18.61
CA ARG A 157 2.03 8.97 18.38
C ARG A 157 1.34 8.34 19.57
N LEU A 158 0.60 9.13 20.33
CA LEU A 158 -0.08 8.67 21.54
C LEU A 158 -1.33 7.82 21.22
N PRO A 159 -1.66 6.85 22.09
CA PRO A 159 -2.95 6.15 22.05
C PRO A 159 -4.11 7.12 22.34
N PHE A 160 -5.33 6.65 22.27
CA PHE A 160 -6.45 7.38 22.87
C PHE A 160 -6.37 7.29 24.39
N SER A 161 -6.74 8.34 25.09
CA SER A 161 -7.04 8.25 26.53
C SER A 161 -8.39 7.57 26.75
N GLY A 162 -8.66 7.11 27.99
CA GLY A 162 -9.97 6.60 28.35
C GLY A 162 -11.08 7.61 28.07
N GLU A 163 -10.82 8.88 28.39
CA GLU A 163 -11.75 9.99 28.12
C GLU A 163 -12.00 10.20 26.61
N ASP A 164 -10.93 10.18 25.79
CA ASP A 164 -11.06 10.25 24.33
C ASP A 164 -11.95 9.09 23.79
N MET A 165 -11.76 7.87 24.31
CA MET A 165 -12.54 6.72 23.90
C MET A 165 -14.03 6.88 24.24
N GLU A 166 -14.36 7.37 25.44
CA GLU A 166 -15.77 7.61 25.82
C GLU A 166 -16.39 8.76 25.00
N LYS A 167 -15.66 9.84 24.75
CA LYS A 167 -16.12 10.92 23.84
C LYS A 167 -16.43 10.39 22.45
N LEU A 168 -15.58 9.50 21.90
CA LEU A 168 -15.78 8.90 20.57
C LEU A 168 -17.02 7.99 20.54
N LYS A 169 -17.23 7.15 21.56
CA LYS A 169 -18.41 6.30 21.68
C LYS A 169 -19.69 7.13 21.74
N ASN A 170 -19.70 8.17 22.58
CA ASN A 170 -20.84 9.06 22.75
C ASN A 170 -21.16 9.91 21.50
N ALA A 171 -20.14 10.18 20.67
CA ALA A 171 -20.31 10.88 19.40
C ALA A 171 -20.95 10.03 18.29
N CYS A 172 -21.08 8.71 18.48
CA CYS A 172 -21.70 7.80 17.52
C CYS A 172 -23.23 8.04 17.48
N ARG A 173 -23.79 8.27 16.28
CA ARG A 173 -25.22 8.57 16.10
C ARG A 173 -26.04 7.40 15.53
N ASN A 174 -25.38 6.31 15.18
CA ASN A 174 -26.05 5.13 14.59
C ASN A 174 -25.37 3.85 15.03
N ALA A 175 -26.09 2.73 14.93
CA ALA A 175 -25.63 1.41 15.35
C ALA A 175 -24.35 0.96 14.61
N ARG A 176 -24.17 1.31 13.34
CA ARG A 176 -22.98 0.98 12.56
C ARG A 176 -21.74 1.67 13.12
N ASP A 177 -21.81 2.96 13.39
CA ASP A 177 -20.61 3.74 13.76
C ASP A 177 -20.14 3.33 15.16
N ILE A 178 -21.05 3.04 16.10
CA ILE A 178 -20.67 2.54 17.43
C ILE A 178 -20.11 1.11 17.36
N ALA A 179 -20.71 0.23 16.55
CA ALA A 179 -20.20 -1.10 16.32
C ALA A 179 -18.78 -1.06 15.70
N LEU A 180 -18.54 -0.17 14.74
CA LEU A 180 -17.23 0.02 14.10
C LEU A 180 -16.17 0.51 15.11
N VAL A 181 -16.51 1.44 16.00
CA VAL A 181 -15.61 1.94 17.05
C VAL A 181 -15.23 0.80 18.00
N HIS A 182 -16.21 0.03 18.48
CA HIS A 182 -15.95 -1.11 19.37
C HIS A 182 -15.17 -2.22 18.68
N PHE A 183 -15.49 -2.53 17.43
CA PHE A 183 -14.76 -3.51 16.62
C PHE A 183 -13.29 -3.14 16.45
N LEU A 184 -13.02 -1.89 16.04
CA LEU A 184 -11.64 -1.40 15.87
C LEU A 184 -10.85 -1.41 17.16
N HIS A 185 -11.48 -1.07 18.28
CA HIS A 185 -10.84 -1.05 19.59
C HIS A 185 -10.56 -2.47 20.11
N ALA A 186 -11.52 -3.38 20.00
CA ALA A 186 -11.37 -4.75 20.48
C ALA A 186 -10.36 -5.56 19.66
N THR A 187 -10.39 -5.44 18.31
CA THR A 187 -9.59 -6.29 17.42
C THR A 187 -8.24 -5.70 17.04
N GLY A 188 -8.11 -4.38 17.10
CA GLY A 188 -6.94 -3.68 16.57
C GLY A 188 -6.69 -3.93 15.07
N CYS A 189 -7.69 -4.33 14.31
CA CYS A 189 -7.57 -4.64 12.89
C CYS A 189 -7.05 -3.45 12.07
N ARG A 190 -6.27 -3.78 11.02
CA ARG A 190 -5.91 -2.78 10.00
C ARG A 190 -7.16 -2.43 9.19
N VAL A 191 -7.23 -1.19 8.69
CA VAL A 191 -8.39 -0.77 7.90
C VAL A 191 -8.69 -1.67 6.70
N SER A 192 -7.66 -2.24 6.07
CA SER A 192 -7.83 -3.20 4.96
C SER A 192 -8.46 -4.51 5.42
N GLU A 193 -8.09 -4.98 6.61
CA GLU A 193 -8.67 -6.19 7.21
C GLU A 193 -10.15 -5.95 7.55
N VAL A 194 -10.49 -4.81 8.17
CA VAL A 194 -11.91 -4.46 8.45
C VAL A 194 -12.77 -4.42 7.18
N VAL A 195 -12.21 -3.90 6.07
CA VAL A 195 -12.91 -3.85 4.78
C VAL A 195 -13.20 -5.24 4.23
N SER A 196 -12.31 -6.21 4.42
CA SER A 196 -12.46 -7.56 3.85
C SER A 196 -13.39 -8.47 4.65
N VAL A 197 -13.63 -8.19 5.93
CA VAL A 197 -14.46 -9.05 6.80
C VAL A 197 -15.90 -9.16 6.29
N ASP A 198 -16.39 -10.40 6.19
CA ASP A 198 -17.78 -10.73 5.96
C ASP A 198 -18.47 -11.09 7.28
N ILE A 199 -19.80 -11.08 7.31
CA ILE A 199 -20.57 -11.44 8.53
C ILE A 199 -20.28 -12.88 8.93
N THR A 200 -20.14 -13.77 7.96
CA THR A 200 -19.88 -15.20 8.13
C THR A 200 -18.49 -15.50 8.70
N ASP A 201 -17.56 -14.56 8.65
CA ASP A 201 -16.21 -14.74 9.20
C ASP A 201 -16.19 -14.65 10.73
N ILE A 202 -17.29 -14.18 11.35
CA ILE A 202 -17.35 -13.96 12.80
C ILE A 202 -17.97 -15.16 13.49
N ASP A 203 -17.20 -15.76 14.36
CA ASP A 203 -17.69 -16.69 15.36
C ASP A 203 -18.16 -15.92 16.61
N PHE A 204 -19.46 -15.62 16.67
CA PHE A 204 -20.06 -14.89 17.79
C PHE A 204 -20.05 -15.70 19.08
N GLN A 205 -20.11 -17.03 19.01
CA GLN A 205 -20.11 -17.91 20.19
C GLN A 205 -18.74 -17.83 20.90
N ASN A 206 -17.65 -17.97 20.15
CA ASN A 206 -16.28 -17.88 20.67
C ASN A 206 -15.72 -16.44 20.62
N ARG A 207 -16.47 -15.49 20.08
CA ARG A 207 -16.10 -14.07 19.95
C ARG A 207 -14.75 -13.88 19.28
N GLN A 208 -14.55 -14.52 18.13
CA GLN A 208 -13.32 -14.47 17.35
C GLN A 208 -13.57 -14.45 15.86
N LEU A 209 -12.57 -14.04 15.10
CA LEU A 209 -12.57 -14.16 13.65
C LEU A 209 -11.13 -14.27 13.14
N VAL A 210 -10.95 -14.88 11.97
CA VAL A 210 -9.67 -14.91 11.25
C VAL A 210 -9.59 -13.71 10.30
N VAL A 211 -8.49 -13.01 10.33
CA VAL A 211 -8.22 -11.89 9.41
C VAL A 211 -6.94 -12.13 8.62
N TYR A 212 -6.96 -11.70 7.36
CA TYR A 212 -5.84 -11.87 6.43
C TYR A 212 -5.00 -10.59 6.36
N GLY A 213 -3.75 -10.71 6.77
CA GLY A 213 -2.78 -9.62 6.77
C GLY A 213 -2.05 -9.46 5.43
N LYS A 214 -0.99 -8.66 5.45
CA LYS A 214 -0.10 -8.48 4.30
C LYS A 214 0.57 -9.82 3.95
N GLY A 215 0.56 -10.16 2.66
CA GLY A 215 1.15 -11.42 2.16
C GLY A 215 0.32 -12.68 2.43
N GLY A 216 -1.00 -12.52 2.70
CA GLY A 216 -1.89 -13.68 2.92
C GLY A 216 -1.75 -14.33 4.30
N LYS A 217 -0.96 -13.75 5.21
CA LYS A 217 -0.81 -14.30 6.57
C LYS A 217 -2.09 -14.16 7.36
N GLU A 218 -2.53 -15.26 7.93
CA GLU A 218 -3.70 -15.34 8.79
C GLU A 218 -3.35 -15.03 10.24
N ARG A 219 -4.30 -14.45 10.95
CA ARG A 219 -4.28 -14.40 12.41
C ARG A 219 -5.69 -14.35 12.97
N THR A 220 -5.88 -14.96 14.11
CA THR A 220 -7.11 -14.84 14.91
C THR A 220 -7.10 -13.50 15.66
N VAL A 221 -8.23 -12.81 15.64
CA VAL A 221 -8.50 -11.62 16.45
C VAL A 221 -9.76 -11.87 17.30
N TYR A 222 -9.85 -11.20 18.41
CA TYR A 222 -10.87 -11.47 19.43
C TYR A 222 -11.78 -10.25 19.61
N LEU A 223 -13.05 -10.52 19.88
CA LEU A 223 -14.05 -9.54 20.23
C LEU A 223 -14.25 -9.51 21.75
N THR A 224 -14.31 -8.31 22.32
CA THR A 224 -14.83 -8.19 23.68
C THR A 224 -16.34 -8.46 23.68
N PRO A 225 -16.93 -8.91 24.83
CA PRO A 225 -18.38 -9.10 24.92
C PRO A 225 -19.17 -7.87 24.46
N VAL A 226 -18.69 -6.67 24.81
CA VAL A 226 -19.31 -5.41 24.42
C VAL A 226 -19.23 -5.17 22.91
N ALA A 227 -18.10 -5.51 22.28
CA ALA A 227 -17.95 -5.36 20.81
C ALA A 227 -18.88 -6.33 20.07
N ALA A 228 -19.00 -7.58 20.53
CA ALA A 228 -19.93 -8.57 19.97
C ALA A 228 -21.39 -8.06 20.08
N MET A 229 -21.79 -7.61 21.25
CA MET A 229 -23.15 -7.05 21.48
C MET A 229 -23.48 -5.87 20.53
N TYR A 230 -22.55 -4.93 20.34
CA TYR A 230 -22.81 -3.80 19.42
C TYR A 230 -22.79 -4.22 17.95
N LEU A 231 -22.02 -5.24 17.58
CA LEU A 231 -22.08 -5.83 16.25
C LEU A 231 -23.43 -6.50 15.99
N GLU A 232 -23.93 -7.32 16.91
CA GLU A 232 -25.24 -7.96 16.81
C GLU A 232 -26.35 -6.90 16.68
N LYS A 233 -26.37 -5.89 17.55
CA LYS A 233 -27.30 -4.77 17.46
C LYS A 233 -27.24 -4.07 16.10
N TYR A 234 -26.06 -3.84 15.57
CA TYR A 234 -25.91 -3.26 14.24
C TYR A 234 -26.48 -4.18 13.16
N LEU A 235 -26.14 -5.47 13.19
CA LEU A 235 -26.63 -6.44 12.20
C LEU A 235 -28.16 -6.55 12.20
N GLN A 236 -28.82 -6.45 13.36
CA GLN A 236 -30.29 -6.40 13.48
C GLN A 236 -30.89 -5.17 12.82
N THR A 237 -30.17 -4.06 12.71
CA THR A 237 -30.66 -2.85 12.01
C THR A 237 -30.51 -2.92 10.50
N ARG A 238 -29.76 -3.91 9.97
CA ARG A 238 -29.54 -4.03 8.53
C ARG A 238 -30.77 -4.60 7.83
N LYS A 239 -31.06 -4.01 6.67
CA LYS A 239 -32.16 -4.43 5.79
C LYS A 239 -31.65 -4.89 4.41
N ASP A 240 -30.33 -5.04 4.27
CA ASP A 240 -29.67 -5.44 3.03
C ASP A 240 -29.14 -6.88 3.13
N ASN A 241 -28.88 -7.51 1.97
CA ASN A 241 -28.34 -8.86 1.86
C ASN A 241 -26.83 -8.87 1.57
N ASN A 242 -26.13 -7.75 1.79
CA ASN A 242 -24.70 -7.70 1.54
C ASN A 242 -23.94 -8.49 2.61
N LYS A 243 -23.06 -9.38 2.20
CA LYS A 243 -22.26 -10.22 3.11
C LYS A 243 -21.23 -9.43 3.94
N ALA A 244 -20.83 -8.24 3.49
CA ALA A 244 -19.82 -7.44 4.19
C ALA A 244 -20.26 -7.11 5.63
N LEU A 245 -19.35 -7.22 6.60
CA LEU A 245 -19.64 -6.86 7.98
C LEU A 245 -20.13 -5.41 8.10
N PHE A 246 -19.44 -4.47 7.47
CA PHE A 246 -19.85 -3.06 7.47
C PHE A 246 -20.24 -2.58 6.09
N THR A 247 -21.41 -1.93 6.00
CA THR A 247 -21.94 -1.34 4.76
C THR A 247 -21.95 0.18 4.80
N GLY A 248 -21.85 0.79 3.60
CA GLY A 248 -21.91 2.23 3.37
C GLY A 248 -23.25 2.67 2.77
N LYS A 249 -23.24 3.80 2.06
CA LYS A 249 -24.42 4.25 1.29
C LYS A 249 -24.79 3.21 0.22
N GLY A 250 -26.10 3.01 0.02
CA GLY A 250 -26.62 2.05 -0.96
C GLY A 250 -26.26 0.60 -0.63
N SER A 251 -26.11 0.28 0.65
CA SER A 251 -25.84 -1.08 1.14
C SER A 251 -24.60 -1.76 0.53
N SER A 252 -23.70 -0.99 -0.05
CA SER A 252 -22.42 -1.50 -0.56
C SER A 252 -21.40 -1.68 0.56
N ARG A 253 -20.46 -2.62 0.37
CA ARG A 253 -19.33 -2.81 1.32
C ARG A 253 -18.64 -1.48 1.64
N LEU A 254 -18.45 -1.19 2.93
CA LEU A 254 -17.79 0.02 3.40
C LEU A 254 -16.30 -0.03 3.04
N LYS A 255 -15.87 0.82 2.12
CA LYS A 255 -14.49 0.88 1.65
C LYS A 255 -13.59 1.64 2.64
N LYS A 256 -12.27 1.50 2.49
CA LYS A 256 -11.26 2.17 3.31
C LYS A 256 -11.53 3.67 3.50
N ASN A 257 -11.76 4.40 2.41
CA ASN A 257 -12.04 5.85 2.47
C ASN A 257 -13.33 6.15 3.25
N GLY A 258 -14.31 5.25 3.18
CA GLY A 258 -15.55 5.36 3.97
C GLY A 258 -15.30 5.21 5.47
N ILE A 259 -14.49 4.23 5.88
CA ILE A 259 -14.09 4.06 7.28
C ILE A 259 -13.32 5.29 7.77
N GLU A 260 -12.33 5.76 6.99
CA GLU A 260 -11.54 6.95 7.33
C GLU A 260 -12.42 8.21 7.45
N ALA A 261 -13.41 8.37 6.57
CA ALA A 261 -14.37 9.47 6.63
C ALA A 261 -15.30 9.39 7.87
N VAL A 262 -15.73 8.17 8.26
CA VAL A 262 -16.48 7.97 9.51
C VAL A 262 -15.61 8.37 10.70
N MET A 263 -14.37 7.89 10.79
CA MET A 263 -13.46 8.22 11.88
C MET A 263 -13.19 9.72 11.97
N LYS A 264 -12.97 10.39 10.85
CA LYS A 264 -12.77 11.85 10.81
C LYS A 264 -13.97 12.59 11.38
N ARG A 265 -15.19 12.28 10.93
CA ARG A 265 -16.42 12.90 11.43
C ARG A 265 -16.69 12.63 12.91
N LEU A 266 -16.36 11.43 13.39
CA LEU A 266 -16.45 11.10 14.81
C LEU A 266 -15.49 11.96 15.62
N GLY A 267 -14.25 12.11 15.16
CA GLY A 267 -13.25 12.97 15.80
C GLY A 267 -13.70 14.42 15.89
N GLU A 268 -14.21 14.97 14.79
CA GLU A 268 -14.74 16.34 14.74
C GLU A 268 -15.90 16.54 15.74
N ARG A 269 -16.83 15.58 15.81
CA ARG A 269 -17.98 15.66 16.75
C ARG A 269 -17.58 15.48 18.21
N ALA A 270 -16.61 14.62 18.47
CA ALA A 270 -16.11 14.33 19.81
C ALA A 270 -15.10 15.36 20.33
N GLY A 271 -14.63 16.27 19.51
CA GLY A 271 -13.50 17.16 19.82
C GLY A 271 -12.16 16.39 19.99
N VAL A 272 -12.04 15.21 19.38
CA VAL A 272 -10.84 14.35 19.47
C VAL A 272 -10.05 14.43 18.18
N ASN A 273 -8.79 14.87 18.27
CA ASN A 273 -7.93 15.00 17.12
C ASN A 273 -7.33 13.65 16.65
N ASN A 274 -6.98 13.58 15.37
CA ASN A 274 -6.27 12.44 14.76
C ASN A 274 -6.95 11.09 14.95
N VAL A 275 -8.27 11.02 14.80
CA VAL A 275 -9.04 9.77 14.87
C VAL A 275 -8.89 8.99 13.57
N HIS A 276 -8.26 7.83 13.64
CA HIS A 276 -8.05 6.92 12.51
C HIS A 276 -7.80 5.48 13.02
N PRO A 277 -8.05 4.44 12.19
CA PRO A 277 -7.98 3.03 12.62
C PRO A 277 -6.67 2.63 13.29
N HIS A 278 -5.53 3.12 12.81
CA HIS A 278 -4.24 2.80 13.43
C HIS A 278 -4.06 3.37 14.85
N ARG A 279 -4.83 4.41 15.24
CA ARG A 279 -4.79 4.91 16.62
C ARG A 279 -5.55 3.96 17.55
N PHE A 280 -6.66 3.36 17.14
CA PHE A 280 -7.35 2.29 17.88
C PHE A 280 -6.45 1.09 18.12
N ARG A 281 -5.78 0.62 17.07
CA ARG A 281 -4.82 -0.49 17.19
C ARG A 281 -3.69 -0.19 18.16
N ARG A 282 -3.18 1.03 18.19
CA ARG A 282 -2.18 1.48 19.16
C ARG A 282 -2.75 1.50 20.57
N THR A 283 -3.98 1.99 20.74
CA THR A 283 -4.68 2.02 22.02
C THR A 283 -4.80 0.61 22.60
N LEU A 284 -5.30 -0.34 21.81
CA LEU A 284 -5.36 -1.74 22.23
C LEU A 284 -3.98 -2.27 22.63
N ALA A 285 -2.94 -2.05 21.82
CA ALA A 285 -1.58 -2.51 22.14
C ALA A 285 -1.09 -1.94 23.48
N THR A 286 -1.27 -0.64 23.69
CA THR A 286 -0.82 0.03 24.91
C THR A 286 -1.62 -0.44 26.13
N GLU A 287 -2.94 -0.63 25.99
CA GLU A 287 -3.80 -1.15 27.07
C GLU A 287 -3.44 -2.58 27.47
N LEU A 288 -3.18 -3.45 26.49
CA LEU A 288 -2.76 -4.83 26.76
C LEU A 288 -1.43 -4.87 27.52
N ILE A 289 -0.44 -4.08 27.07
CA ILE A 289 0.86 -3.98 27.76
C ILE A 289 0.68 -3.39 29.15
N ALA A 290 -0.12 -2.34 29.32
CA ALA A 290 -0.40 -1.74 30.60
C ALA A 290 -1.08 -2.69 31.59
N LYS A 291 -1.85 -3.66 31.09
CA LYS A 291 -2.47 -4.75 31.88
C LYS A 291 -1.53 -5.94 32.14
N GLY A 292 -0.27 -5.87 31.69
CA GLY A 292 0.74 -6.89 31.94
C GLY A 292 0.81 -8.01 30.90
N ALA A 293 0.16 -7.86 29.74
CA ALA A 293 0.29 -8.84 28.66
C ALA A 293 1.75 -8.91 28.16
N ALA A 294 2.24 -10.12 27.88
CA ALA A 294 3.56 -10.30 27.32
C ALA A 294 3.66 -9.64 25.93
N LEU A 295 4.82 -9.05 25.63
CA LEU A 295 5.03 -8.33 24.36
C LEU A 295 4.84 -9.24 23.13
N GLN A 296 5.21 -10.52 23.27
CA GLN A 296 5.03 -11.55 22.25
C GLN A 296 3.55 -11.81 21.96
N ASP A 297 2.69 -11.88 22.99
CA ASP A 297 1.26 -12.09 22.83
C ASP A 297 0.61 -10.89 22.13
N VAL A 298 0.99 -9.67 22.52
CA VAL A 298 0.54 -8.44 21.86
C VAL A 298 1.00 -8.40 20.40
N GLN A 299 2.23 -8.85 20.11
CA GLN A 299 2.74 -8.98 18.75
C GLN A 299 1.90 -9.95 17.92
N MET A 300 1.57 -11.11 18.45
CA MET A 300 0.74 -12.14 17.80
C MET A 300 -0.68 -11.64 17.56
N ILE A 301 -1.35 -11.09 18.58
CA ILE A 301 -2.70 -10.51 18.47
C ILE A 301 -2.75 -9.45 17.36
N LEU A 302 -1.75 -8.58 17.32
CA LEU A 302 -1.69 -7.53 16.31
C LEU A 302 -1.17 -8.03 14.95
N GLY A 303 -0.47 -9.15 14.85
CA GLY A 303 0.18 -9.65 13.64
C GLY A 303 1.27 -8.68 13.15
N HIS A 304 2.21 -8.34 14.02
CA HIS A 304 3.42 -7.61 13.66
C HIS A 304 4.52 -8.58 13.28
N GLU A 305 5.03 -8.49 12.05
CA GLU A 305 6.17 -9.29 11.60
C GLU A 305 7.47 -8.93 12.33
N ASP A 306 7.62 -7.66 12.71
CA ASP A 306 8.80 -7.13 13.39
C ASP A 306 8.43 -6.67 14.80
N ILE A 307 9.04 -7.27 15.80
CA ILE A 307 8.84 -6.94 17.21
C ILE A 307 9.14 -5.47 17.52
N ARG A 308 10.05 -4.86 16.78
CA ARG A 308 10.36 -3.41 16.90
C ARG A 308 9.14 -2.52 16.69
N THR A 309 8.16 -3.01 15.91
CA THR A 309 6.88 -2.30 15.70
C THR A 309 6.03 -2.29 16.96
N THR A 310 6.13 -3.35 17.79
CA THR A 310 5.40 -3.47 19.06
C THR A 310 6.16 -2.79 20.21
N GLN A 311 7.48 -2.83 20.20
CA GLN A 311 8.33 -2.17 21.22
C GLN A 311 8.07 -0.67 21.36
N VAL A 312 7.63 0.00 20.27
CA VAL A 312 7.26 1.43 20.33
C VAL A 312 6.16 1.72 21.36
N TYR A 313 5.33 0.74 21.68
CA TYR A 313 4.23 0.89 22.65
C TYR A 313 4.70 0.76 24.11
N VAL A 314 5.78 0.04 24.37
CA VAL A 314 6.39 -0.08 25.69
C VAL A 314 6.93 1.26 26.19
N TYR A 315 7.49 2.08 25.31
CA TYR A 315 8.03 3.40 25.66
C TYR A 315 6.96 4.45 26.01
N VAL A 316 5.70 4.16 25.77
CA VAL A 316 4.59 5.10 26.04
C VAL A 316 4.18 5.08 27.51
N ASP A 317 4.49 4.00 28.24
CA ASP A 317 4.03 3.82 29.63
C ASP A 317 5.19 3.71 30.62
N LYS A 318 5.73 4.85 31.07
CA LYS A 318 6.72 4.91 32.13
C LYS A 318 6.20 4.41 33.50
N LYS A 319 4.88 4.43 33.72
CA LYS A 319 4.26 3.90 34.96
C LYS A 319 4.42 2.37 35.06
N ASN A 320 4.44 1.68 33.93
CA ASN A 320 4.58 0.23 33.89
C ASN A 320 5.97 -0.25 34.37
N VAL A 321 7.02 0.55 34.18
CA VAL A 321 8.37 0.19 34.65
C VAL A 321 8.40 0.14 36.18
N LYS A 322 7.77 1.12 36.84
CA LYS A 322 7.66 1.16 38.31
C LYS A 322 6.80 0.00 38.82
N ASN A 323 5.63 -0.23 38.24
CA ASN A 323 4.75 -1.34 38.60
C ASN A 323 5.43 -2.72 38.42
N THR A 324 6.23 -2.88 37.38
CA THR A 324 7.01 -4.10 37.13
C THR A 324 8.10 -4.25 38.21
N TYR A 325 8.82 -3.16 38.53
CA TYR A 325 9.80 -3.19 39.63
C TYR A 325 9.13 -3.58 40.96
N ASP A 326 8.06 -2.89 41.33
CA ASP A 326 7.32 -3.13 42.59
C ASP A 326 6.76 -4.54 42.65
N LYS A 327 6.44 -5.19 41.52
CA LYS A 327 5.92 -6.56 41.47
C LYS A 327 6.97 -7.65 41.57
N TYR A 328 8.18 -7.39 41.06
CA TYR A 328 9.21 -8.44 40.92
C TYR A 328 10.48 -8.15 41.75
N ALA A 329 10.61 -6.98 42.37
CA ALA A 329 11.75 -6.62 43.22
C ALA A 329 11.41 -6.69 44.73
N ALA A 330 10.18 -7.05 45.07
CA ALA A 330 9.74 -7.36 46.41
C ALA A 330 9.81 -8.89 46.55
#